data_13b49d6dbda34e3182321c6b1ee23200
#
_entry.id   13b49d6dbda34e3182321c6b1ee23200
#
_cell.length_a   1.000
_cell.length_b   1.000
_cell.length_c   1.000
_cell.angle_alpha   90.00
_cell.angle_beta   90.00
_cell.angle_gamma   90.00
#
_symmetry.space_group_name_H-M   'P 1'
#
loop_
_entity.id
_entity.type
_entity.pdbx_description
1 polymer ?
#
loop_
_entity_poly.entity_id
_entity_poly.type
_entity_poly.pdbx_seq_one_letter_code
_entity_poly.pdbx_strand_id
1 'polypeptide(L)'
;MTTGVQFRGTVAANSTARWYTFNWPVTEYILWSVVPDSVNTSGAEISWSVAVQLASTTAVTYWISITNVTGSPVDIEARYVIVS
;
A
#
# COMPACT_ATOMS: atom_id res chain seq x y z
N MET A 1 11.20 16.23 -1.86
CA MET A 1 10.26 15.11 -1.98
C MET A 1 11.04 13.83 -2.27
N THR A 2 10.74 12.77 -1.55
CA THR A 2 11.41 11.49 -1.73
C THR A 2 10.36 10.44 -2.07
N THR A 3 10.65 9.60 -3.04
CA THR A 3 9.75 8.52 -3.45
C THR A 3 10.49 7.20 -3.50
N GLY A 4 9.77 6.11 -3.35
CA GLY A 4 10.34 4.77 -3.45
C GLY A 4 9.30 3.68 -3.40
N VAL A 5 9.78 2.45 -3.54
CA VAL A 5 8.97 1.25 -3.40
C VAL A 5 9.18 0.70 -2.01
N GLN A 6 8.09 0.53 -1.25
CA GLN A 6 8.17 -0.01 0.11
C GLN A 6 8.10 -1.53 0.09
N PHE A 7 7.20 -2.09 -0.71
CA PHE A 7 7.10 -3.55 -0.83
C PHE A 7 6.41 -3.94 -2.14
N ARG A 8 6.61 -5.20 -2.51
CA ARG A 8 5.88 -5.88 -3.58
C ARG A 8 5.27 -7.14 -3.00
N GLY A 9 4.19 -7.60 -3.62
CA GLY A 9 3.53 -8.82 -3.19
C GLY A 9 2.47 -9.27 -4.18
N THR A 10 1.82 -10.37 -3.85
CA THR A 10 0.74 -10.94 -4.65
C THR A 10 -0.52 -11.01 -3.80
N VAL A 11 -1.63 -10.55 -4.35
CA VAL A 11 -2.94 -10.67 -3.71
C VAL A 11 -3.73 -11.73 -4.44
N ALA A 12 -4.19 -12.75 -3.71
CA ALA A 12 -4.99 -13.83 -4.27
C ALA A 12 -6.32 -13.30 -4.84
N ALA A 13 -6.88 -14.05 -5.80
CA ALA A 13 -8.14 -13.69 -6.44
C ALA A 13 -9.26 -13.45 -5.42
N ASN A 14 -10.02 -12.38 -5.61
CA ASN A 14 -11.18 -12.04 -4.78
C ASN A 14 -10.88 -12.00 -3.27
N SER A 15 -9.67 -11.55 -2.91
CA SER A 15 -9.18 -11.57 -1.53
C SER A 15 -8.59 -10.23 -1.13
N THR A 16 -8.44 -10.05 0.17
CA THR A 16 -7.76 -8.88 0.75
C THR A 16 -6.51 -9.37 1.47
N ALA A 17 -5.39 -8.72 1.19
CA ALA A 17 -4.15 -8.92 1.91
C ALA A 17 -3.79 -7.63 2.64
N ARG A 18 -3.13 -7.77 3.78
CA ARG A 18 -2.74 -6.63 4.60
C ARG A 18 -1.25 -6.68 4.86
N TRP A 19 -0.62 -5.53 4.67
CA TRP A 19 0.78 -5.31 5.05
C TRP A 19 0.85 -4.17 6.06
N TYR A 20 1.96 -4.08 6.79
CA TYR A 20 2.21 -2.93 7.63
C TYR A 20 3.65 -2.49 7.48
N THR A 21 3.88 -1.21 7.73
CA THR A 21 5.20 -0.58 7.70
C THR A 21 5.27 0.39 8.86
N PHE A 22 6.41 0.45 9.52
CA PHE A 22 6.54 1.07 10.82
C PHE A 22 7.79 1.96 10.92
N ASN A 23 7.90 2.66 12.05
CA ASN A 23 9.01 3.58 12.35
C ASN A 23 9.10 4.78 11.43
N TRP A 24 7.96 5.21 10.87
CA TRP A 24 7.93 6.47 10.14
C TRP A 24 7.92 7.64 11.13
N PRO A 25 8.80 8.66 10.95
CA PRO A 25 8.79 9.82 11.83
C PRO A 25 7.44 10.53 11.81
N VAL A 26 6.92 10.87 12.98
CA VAL A 26 5.62 11.53 13.10
C VAL A 26 5.59 12.90 12.44
N THR A 27 6.76 13.52 12.24
CA THR A 27 6.89 14.83 11.64
C THR A 27 6.88 14.82 10.12
N GLU A 28 6.96 13.64 9.50
CA GLU A 28 6.97 13.52 8.04
C GLU A 28 5.56 13.30 7.48
N TYR A 29 5.32 13.87 6.30
CA TYR A 29 4.07 13.64 5.56
C TYR A 29 4.30 12.49 4.59
N ILE A 30 3.62 11.36 4.84
CA ILE A 30 3.77 10.14 4.05
C ILE A 30 2.49 9.88 3.28
N LEU A 31 2.62 9.69 1.98
CA LEU A 31 1.53 9.30 1.10
C LEU A 31 1.84 7.93 0.50
N TRP A 32 0.80 7.17 0.22
CA TRP A 32 0.91 5.83 -0.32
C TRP A 32 0.24 5.74 -1.68
N SER A 33 0.81 4.93 -2.58
CA SER A 33 0.23 4.61 -3.87
C SER A 33 0.48 3.14 -4.16
N VAL A 34 -0.58 2.40 -4.49
CA VAL A 34 -0.47 0.98 -4.81
C VAL A 34 -0.86 0.78 -6.25
N VAL A 35 0.00 0.10 -7.01
CA VAL A 35 -0.17 -0.09 -8.45
C VAL A 35 -0.07 -1.57 -8.78
N PRO A 36 -1.00 -2.15 -9.57
CA PRO A 36 -0.85 -3.50 -10.08
C PRO A 36 0.20 -3.56 -11.18
N ASP A 37 0.87 -4.70 -11.31
CA ASP A 37 1.94 -4.90 -12.29
C ASP A 37 1.44 -5.40 -13.64
N SER A 38 0.17 -5.80 -13.74
CA SER A 38 -0.41 -6.33 -14.97
C SER A 38 -1.53 -5.44 -15.48
N VAL A 39 -1.72 -5.44 -16.79
CA VAL A 39 -2.78 -4.65 -17.42
C VAL A 39 -4.11 -5.38 -17.34
N ASN A 40 -5.16 -4.67 -16.96
CA ASN A 40 -6.54 -5.16 -17.02
C ASN A 40 -7.39 -4.13 -17.74
N THR A 41 -7.87 -4.46 -18.93
CA THR A 41 -8.67 -3.54 -19.74
C THR A 41 -10.15 -3.60 -19.41
N SER A 42 -10.57 -4.51 -18.51
CA SER A 42 -11.99 -4.72 -18.15
C SER A 42 -12.45 -3.79 -17.02
N GLY A 43 -11.53 -3.18 -16.28
CA GLY A 43 -11.88 -2.31 -15.17
C GLY A 43 -10.80 -2.30 -14.08
N ALA A 44 -11.18 -1.85 -12.90
CA ALA A 44 -10.28 -1.79 -11.76
C ALA A 44 -9.86 -3.19 -11.33
N GLU A 45 -8.59 -3.37 -10.99
CA GLU A 45 -8.03 -4.64 -10.51
C GLU A 45 -7.99 -4.69 -9.00
N ILE A 46 -7.65 -3.57 -8.37
CA ILE A 46 -7.45 -3.50 -6.93
C ILE A 46 -8.11 -2.25 -6.36
N SER A 47 -8.44 -2.35 -5.09
CA SER A 47 -8.69 -1.18 -4.25
C SER A 47 -7.82 -1.29 -3.02
N TRP A 48 -7.51 -0.17 -2.39
CA TRP A 48 -6.66 -0.22 -1.20
C TRP A 48 -7.02 0.89 -0.23
N SER A 49 -6.72 0.65 1.03
CA SER A 49 -6.95 1.60 2.11
C SER A 49 -5.79 1.60 3.07
N VAL A 50 -5.64 2.69 3.80
CA VAL A 50 -4.55 2.87 4.76
C VAL A 50 -5.16 3.20 6.12
N ALA A 51 -4.79 2.42 7.13
CA ALA A 51 -5.06 2.73 8.53
C ALA A 51 -3.77 3.22 9.18
N VAL A 52 -3.89 4.18 10.07
CA VAL A 52 -2.74 4.88 10.66
C VAL A 52 -2.73 4.67 12.15
N GLN A 53 -1.58 4.28 12.68
CA GLN A 53 -1.37 4.07 14.10
C GLN A 53 -0.21 4.93 14.58
N LEU A 54 -0.45 5.76 15.57
CA LEU A 54 0.63 6.44 16.27
C LEU A 54 1.18 5.46 17.32
N ALA A 55 2.22 4.73 16.93
CA ALA A 55 2.75 3.63 17.72
C ALA A 55 3.55 4.10 18.94
N SER A 56 4.11 5.31 18.84
CA SER A 56 4.79 5.99 19.96
C SER A 56 4.65 7.49 19.75
N THR A 57 5.18 8.29 20.66
CA THR A 57 5.14 9.75 20.52
C THR A 57 5.92 10.26 19.30
N THR A 58 6.78 9.44 18.72
CA THR A 58 7.66 9.84 17.61
C THR A 58 7.51 9.00 16.36
N ALA A 59 6.81 7.86 16.41
CA ALA A 59 6.78 6.91 15.30
C ALA A 59 5.35 6.53 14.91
N VAL A 60 5.14 6.41 13.59
CA VAL A 60 3.86 6.06 12.98
C VAL A 60 3.99 4.73 12.27
N THR A 61 2.94 3.91 12.41
CA THR A 61 2.77 2.66 11.67
C THR A 61 1.61 2.83 10.70
N TYR A 62 1.81 2.41 9.47
CA TYR A 62 0.77 2.41 8.44
C TYR A 62 0.38 0.96 8.13
N TRP A 63 -0.92 0.69 8.18
CA TRP A 63 -1.51 -0.61 7.84
C TRP A 63 -2.17 -0.47 6.48
N ILE A 64 -1.68 -1.22 5.48
CA ILE A 64 -2.13 -1.10 4.10
C ILE A 64 -2.89 -2.37 3.74
N SER A 65 -4.19 -2.22 3.46
CA SER A 65 -5.06 -3.31 3.05
C SER A 65 -5.31 -3.20 1.55
N ILE A 66 -5.01 -4.25 0.80
CA ILE A 66 -5.15 -4.27 -0.65
C ILE A 66 -6.11 -5.40 -1.01
N THR A 67 -7.18 -5.05 -1.72
CA THR A 67 -8.21 -5.99 -2.17
C THR A 67 -8.07 -6.21 -3.67
N ASN A 68 -7.93 -7.47 -4.07
CA ASN A 68 -7.98 -7.88 -5.46
C ASN A 68 -9.44 -8.17 -5.81
N VAL A 69 -10.00 -7.38 -6.72
CA VAL A 69 -11.40 -7.50 -7.14
C VAL A 69 -11.57 -8.35 -8.41
N THR A 70 -10.52 -9.07 -8.80
CA THR A 70 -10.53 -9.91 -10.00
C THR A 70 -10.52 -11.39 -9.64
N GLY A 71 -10.77 -12.25 -10.63
CA GLY A 71 -10.77 -13.70 -10.49
C GLY A 71 -9.40 -14.35 -10.63
N SER A 72 -8.32 -13.59 -10.68
CA SER A 72 -6.96 -14.09 -10.84
C SER A 72 -6.02 -13.39 -9.86
N PRO A 73 -4.93 -14.03 -9.42
CA PRO A 73 -3.94 -13.35 -8.58
C PRO A 73 -3.37 -12.11 -9.27
N VAL A 74 -3.09 -11.07 -8.50
CA VAL A 74 -2.53 -9.81 -9.00
C VAL A 74 -1.29 -9.47 -8.20
N ASP A 75 -0.18 -9.23 -8.90
CA ASP A 75 1.04 -8.72 -8.28
C ASP A 75 0.93 -7.21 -8.15
N ILE A 76 1.36 -6.68 -7.02
CA ILE A 76 1.24 -5.25 -6.71
C ILE A 76 2.58 -4.68 -6.26
N GLU A 77 2.68 -3.37 -6.40
CA GLU A 77 3.80 -2.59 -5.91
C GLU A 77 3.26 -1.45 -5.06
N ALA A 78 3.66 -1.41 -3.80
CA ALA A 78 3.28 -0.33 -2.89
C ALA A 78 4.42 0.68 -2.82
N ARG A 79 4.09 1.93 -3.13
CA ARG A 79 5.03 3.03 -3.25
C ARG A 79 4.76 4.08 -2.18
N TYR A 80 5.81 4.70 -1.69
CA TYR A 80 5.69 5.80 -0.74
C TYR A 80 6.16 7.11 -1.34
N VAL A 81 5.59 8.20 -0.83
CA VAL A 81 6.05 9.56 -1.10
C VAL A 81 6.22 10.25 0.24
N ILE A 82 7.42 10.76 0.49
CA ILE A 82 7.68 11.64 1.63
C ILE A 82 7.60 13.07 1.09
N VAL A 83 6.59 13.81 1.51
CA VAL A 83 6.39 15.19 1.10
C VAL A 83 7.11 16.09 2.09
N SER A 84 8.07 16.81 1.60
CA SER A 84 8.89 17.68 2.44
C SER A 84 8.91 19.12 1.93
#